data_38b1e20cc9459730b2063008cccd4d05
#
_entry.id   38b1e20cc9459730b2063008cccd4d05
#
_cell.length_a   1.000
_cell.length_b   1.000
_cell.length_c   1.000
_cell.angle_alpha   90.00
_cell.angle_beta   90.00
_cell.angle_gamma   90.00
#
_symmetry.space_group_name_H-M   'P 1'
#
loop_
_entity.id
_entity.type
_entity.pdbx_description
1 polymer ?
#
loop_
_entity_poly.entity_id
_entity_poly.type
_entity_poly.pdbx_seq_one_letter_code
_entity_poly.pdbx_strand_id
1 'polypeptide(L)'
;MVERLKKNLQHEKYINYVKTNQIHLTLKFVGDTPAEDILNIIEACQKVAKKHHPFTMDFDRTGFFGSNNVPRILWLGMNNQPKALFDLEADLLDTFDDLGYLRDRQNFVPHLTVCRIKQLVDKQFFLQICKSIEQKTYLHADVKELIYFQSFLQPTGPIYKVLKKIPLG
;
A
#
# COMPACT_ATOMS: atom_id res chain seq x y z
N MET A 1 12.12 -10.13 -5.31
CA MET A 1 12.40 -8.74 -5.76
C MET A 1 13.04 -7.90 -4.67
N VAL A 2 12.45 -7.71 -3.50
CA VAL A 2 13.01 -6.88 -2.40
C VAL A 2 14.45 -7.25 -2.07
N GLU A 3 14.77 -8.54 -1.94
CA GLU A 3 16.14 -9.00 -1.66
C GLU A 3 17.13 -8.69 -2.81
N ARG A 4 16.66 -8.76 -4.06
CA ARG A 4 17.49 -8.35 -5.21
C ARG A 4 17.78 -6.85 -5.19
N LEU A 5 16.77 -6.04 -4.83
CA LEU A 5 16.93 -4.59 -4.65
C LEU A 5 17.94 -4.28 -3.54
N LYS A 6 17.79 -4.92 -2.38
CA LYS A 6 18.72 -4.75 -1.26
C LYS A 6 20.15 -5.08 -1.66
N LYS A 7 20.37 -6.19 -2.39
CA LYS A 7 21.68 -6.59 -2.88
C LYS A 7 22.27 -5.58 -3.85
N ASN A 8 21.48 -5.08 -4.81
CA ASN A 8 21.95 -4.13 -5.82
C ASN A 8 22.18 -2.72 -5.25
N LEU A 9 21.42 -2.33 -4.22
CA LEU A 9 21.47 -1.01 -3.59
C LEU A 9 22.14 -1.04 -2.21
N GLN A 10 23.01 -2.01 -1.94
CA GLN A 10 23.66 -2.16 -0.63
C GLN A 10 24.56 -0.96 -0.24
N HIS A 11 25.02 -0.18 -1.23
CA HIS A 11 25.78 1.06 -1.01
C HIS A 11 24.90 2.25 -0.57
N GLU A 12 23.58 2.15 -0.77
CA GLU A 12 22.60 3.17 -0.39
C GLU A 12 22.19 3.02 1.08
N LYS A 13 22.96 3.62 1.99
CA LYS A 13 22.82 3.44 3.44
C LYS A 13 21.58 4.07 4.05
N TYR A 14 20.90 4.97 3.31
CA TYR A 14 19.77 5.75 3.83
C TYR A 14 18.43 5.29 3.27
N ILE A 15 18.34 4.01 2.85
CA ILE A 15 17.11 3.36 2.39
C ILE A 15 16.58 2.45 3.50
N ASN A 16 15.34 2.71 3.92
CA ASN A 16 14.61 1.87 4.87
C ASN A 16 13.63 0.95 4.12
N TYR A 17 13.97 -0.32 4.01
CA TYR A 17 13.12 -1.31 3.37
C TYR A 17 11.96 -1.73 4.28
N VAL A 18 10.76 -1.85 3.70
CA VAL A 18 9.60 -2.41 4.40
C VAL A 18 9.83 -3.91 4.61
N LYS A 19 9.54 -4.39 5.80
CA LYS A 19 9.59 -5.84 6.10
C LYS A 19 8.54 -6.55 5.25
N THR A 20 8.88 -7.72 4.68
CA THR A 20 8.01 -8.44 3.75
C THR A 20 6.62 -8.73 4.33
N ASN A 21 6.56 -9.06 5.63
CA ASN A 21 5.30 -9.31 6.34
C ASN A 21 4.48 -8.04 6.68
N GLN A 22 5.00 -6.87 6.34
CA GLN A 22 4.33 -5.58 6.54
C GLN A 22 3.96 -4.91 5.20
N ILE A 23 4.30 -5.55 4.07
CA ILE A 23 3.92 -5.03 2.75
C ILE A 23 2.41 -5.23 2.57
N HIS A 24 1.70 -4.15 2.27
CA HIS A 24 0.26 -4.14 2.05
C HIS A 24 -0.11 -3.03 1.07
N LEU A 25 -1.30 -3.13 0.47
CA LEU A 25 -1.93 -2.07 -0.29
C LEU A 25 -2.94 -1.38 0.63
N THR A 26 -2.80 -0.07 0.77
CA THR A 26 -3.71 0.74 1.57
C THR A 26 -4.85 1.25 0.69
N LEU A 27 -6.09 0.99 1.08
CA LEU A 27 -7.29 1.53 0.44
C LEU A 27 -7.68 2.88 1.04
N LYS A 28 -7.62 3.00 2.38
CA LYS A 28 -8.01 4.20 3.12
C LYS A 28 -7.17 4.36 4.38
N PHE A 29 -6.69 5.58 4.62
CA PHE A 29 -6.18 5.99 5.92
C PHE A 29 -7.32 6.62 6.71
N VAL A 30 -7.75 5.98 7.78
CA VAL A 30 -8.87 6.47 8.59
C VAL A 30 -8.43 7.63 9.48
N GLY A 31 -7.17 7.65 9.91
CA GLY A 31 -6.64 8.63 10.85
C GLY A 31 -6.85 8.22 12.30
N ASP A 32 -6.82 9.22 13.17
CA ASP A 32 -7.07 9.02 14.60
C ASP A 32 -8.53 8.62 14.80
N THR A 33 -8.73 7.45 15.40
CA THR A 33 -10.04 6.81 15.51
C THR A 33 -10.36 6.55 16.98
N PRO A 34 -11.46 7.07 17.52
CA PRO A 34 -11.94 6.74 18.85
C PRO A 34 -12.18 5.24 19.00
N ALA A 35 -11.90 4.69 20.19
CA ALA A 35 -12.06 3.26 20.42
C ALA A 35 -13.52 2.76 20.26
N GLU A 36 -14.47 3.61 20.59
CA GLU A 36 -15.91 3.37 20.44
C GLU A 36 -16.35 3.23 18.98
N ASP A 37 -15.63 3.84 18.02
CA ASP A 37 -15.98 3.77 16.61
C ASP A 37 -15.47 2.51 15.91
N ILE A 38 -14.52 1.79 16.52
CA ILE A 38 -13.86 0.63 15.90
C ILE A 38 -14.87 -0.44 15.47
N LEU A 39 -15.88 -0.73 16.32
CA LEU A 39 -16.89 -1.75 15.99
C LEU A 39 -17.79 -1.30 14.84
N ASN A 40 -18.21 -0.04 14.84
CA ASN A 40 -19.04 0.52 13.76
C ASN A 40 -18.29 0.50 12.41
N ILE A 41 -17.01 0.84 12.42
CA ILE A 41 -16.15 0.77 11.23
C ILE A 41 -16.04 -0.68 10.73
N ILE A 42 -15.81 -1.64 11.63
CA ILE A 42 -15.72 -3.06 11.25
C ILE A 42 -17.02 -3.53 10.61
N GLU A 43 -18.18 -3.22 11.20
CA GLU A 43 -19.48 -3.61 10.66
C GLU A 43 -19.74 -2.97 9.29
N ALA A 44 -19.41 -1.70 9.14
CA ALA A 44 -19.52 -0.99 7.86
C ALA A 44 -18.63 -1.61 6.79
N CYS A 45 -17.35 -1.88 7.10
CA CYS A 45 -16.44 -2.58 6.19
C CYS A 45 -16.93 -3.99 5.82
N GLN A 46 -17.55 -4.72 6.75
CA GLN A 46 -18.15 -6.04 6.47
C GLN A 46 -19.33 -5.94 5.49
N LYS A 47 -20.15 -4.90 5.59
CA LYS A 47 -21.26 -4.66 4.65
C LYS A 47 -20.73 -4.37 3.23
N VAL A 48 -19.67 -3.58 3.12
CA VAL A 48 -19.01 -3.33 1.83
C VAL A 48 -18.39 -4.63 1.28
N ALA A 49 -17.57 -5.30 2.08
CA ALA A 49 -16.85 -6.51 1.64
C ALA A 49 -17.77 -7.59 1.06
N LYS A 50 -18.98 -7.76 1.64
CA LYS A 50 -19.98 -8.72 1.15
C LYS A 50 -20.51 -8.44 -0.26
N LYS A 51 -20.35 -7.22 -0.77
CA LYS A 51 -20.77 -6.82 -2.12
C LYS A 51 -19.71 -7.09 -3.18
N HIS A 52 -18.47 -7.36 -2.77
CA HIS A 52 -17.33 -7.51 -3.66
C HIS A 52 -16.80 -8.94 -3.63
N HIS A 53 -16.63 -9.54 -4.83
CA HIS A 53 -16.04 -10.87 -4.96
C HIS A 53 -14.50 -10.81 -4.91
N PRO A 54 -13.83 -11.91 -4.52
CA PRO A 54 -12.39 -12.05 -4.65
C PRO A 54 -11.89 -11.74 -6.06
N PHE A 55 -10.74 -11.10 -6.18
CA PHE A 55 -10.12 -10.75 -7.45
C PHE A 55 -8.59 -10.88 -7.36
N THR A 56 -7.91 -10.73 -8.48
CA THR A 56 -6.45 -10.86 -8.57
C THR A 56 -5.80 -9.53 -8.93
N MET A 57 -4.56 -9.36 -8.49
CA MET A 57 -3.70 -8.22 -8.82
C MET A 57 -2.32 -8.72 -9.27
N ASP A 58 -1.83 -8.19 -10.39
CA ASP A 58 -0.50 -8.46 -10.91
C ASP A 58 0.37 -7.20 -10.78
N PHE A 59 1.36 -7.26 -9.89
CA PHE A 59 2.29 -6.17 -9.68
C PHE A 59 3.48 -6.32 -10.63
N ASP A 60 3.54 -5.49 -11.66
CA ASP A 60 4.44 -5.62 -12.80
C ASP A 60 5.19 -4.32 -13.13
N ARG A 61 4.99 -3.26 -12.34
CA ARG A 61 5.70 -2.00 -12.55
C ARG A 61 6.22 -1.43 -11.24
N THR A 62 7.28 -0.64 -11.35
CA THR A 62 7.79 0.18 -10.24
C THR A 62 7.44 1.65 -10.45
N GLY A 63 7.47 2.39 -9.37
CA GLY A 63 7.35 3.84 -9.39
C GLY A 63 7.86 4.43 -8.08
N PHE A 64 7.87 5.76 -8.00
CA PHE A 64 8.25 6.43 -6.76
C PHE A 64 7.38 7.65 -6.50
N PHE A 65 7.19 7.96 -5.23
CA PHE A 65 6.63 9.22 -4.79
C PHE A 65 7.76 10.17 -4.40
N GLY A 66 7.50 11.45 -4.56
CA GLY A 66 8.46 12.53 -4.47
C GLY A 66 8.71 13.15 -5.85
N SER A 67 9.75 13.97 -5.97
CA SER A 67 10.14 14.50 -7.27
C SER A 67 11.19 13.62 -7.94
N ASN A 68 11.37 13.77 -9.26
CA ASN A 68 12.47 13.13 -9.99
C ASN A 68 13.85 13.46 -9.41
N ASN A 69 13.95 14.61 -8.74
CA ASN A 69 15.18 15.01 -8.08
C ASN A 69 15.32 14.46 -6.65
N VAL A 70 14.19 14.18 -5.99
CA VAL A 70 14.17 13.70 -4.60
C VAL A 70 13.11 12.60 -4.44
N PRO A 71 13.38 11.37 -4.92
CA PRO A 71 12.50 10.22 -4.66
C PRO A 71 12.48 9.93 -3.17
N ARG A 72 11.27 9.70 -2.62
CA ARG A 72 11.06 9.46 -1.18
C ARG A 72 10.54 8.06 -0.88
N ILE A 73 9.78 7.48 -1.78
CA ILE A 73 9.18 6.15 -1.61
C ILE A 73 9.30 5.41 -2.93
N LEU A 74 9.94 4.24 -2.92
CA LEU A 74 9.88 3.29 -4.03
C LEU A 74 8.74 2.32 -3.76
N TRP A 75 7.92 2.09 -4.80
CA TRP A 75 6.76 1.21 -4.71
C TRP A 75 6.61 0.30 -5.92
N LEU A 76 5.84 -0.78 -5.73
CA LEU A 76 5.31 -1.63 -6.80
C LEU A 76 3.86 -1.28 -7.09
N GLY A 77 3.52 -1.21 -8.35
CA GLY A 77 2.17 -1.01 -8.85
C GLY A 77 1.85 -1.95 -10.00
N MET A 78 0.76 -1.65 -10.68
CA MET A 78 0.18 -2.46 -11.75
C MET A 78 0.03 -1.61 -13.01
N ASN A 79 0.41 -2.17 -14.19
CA ASN A 79 0.07 -1.57 -15.48
C ASN A 79 -1.41 -1.77 -15.79
N ASN A 80 -1.93 -2.98 -15.57
CA ASN A 80 -3.34 -3.31 -15.66
C ASN A 80 -3.96 -3.34 -14.27
N GLN A 81 -4.68 -2.29 -13.92
CA GLN A 81 -5.33 -2.17 -12.62
C GLN A 81 -6.75 -2.75 -12.70
N PRO A 82 -7.12 -3.74 -11.88
CA PRO A 82 -8.44 -4.35 -11.94
C PRO A 82 -9.52 -3.37 -11.50
N LYS A 83 -10.61 -3.28 -12.28
CA LYS A 83 -11.76 -2.42 -11.95
C LYS A 83 -12.31 -2.73 -10.55
N ALA A 84 -12.35 -4.01 -10.17
CA ALA A 84 -12.83 -4.45 -8.86
C ALA A 84 -12.10 -3.78 -7.67
N LEU A 85 -10.82 -3.43 -7.83
CA LEU A 85 -10.07 -2.70 -6.80
C LEU A 85 -10.60 -1.29 -6.60
N PHE A 86 -10.92 -0.59 -7.70
CA PHE A 86 -11.44 0.78 -7.64
C PHE A 86 -12.90 0.82 -7.20
N ASP A 87 -13.71 -0.17 -7.62
CA ASP A 87 -15.09 -0.29 -7.14
C ASP A 87 -15.11 -0.52 -5.62
N LEU A 88 -14.24 -1.40 -5.11
CA LEU A 88 -14.10 -1.66 -3.68
C LEU A 88 -13.62 -0.41 -2.92
N GLU A 89 -12.63 0.31 -3.46
CA GLU A 89 -12.11 1.54 -2.84
C GLU A 89 -13.19 2.62 -2.80
N ALA A 90 -13.94 2.83 -3.89
CA ALA A 90 -15.00 3.82 -3.96
C ALA A 90 -16.12 3.54 -2.94
N ASP A 91 -16.60 2.29 -2.85
CA ASP A 91 -17.63 1.90 -1.88
C ASP A 91 -17.15 2.07 -0.42
N LEU A 92 -15.86 1.81 -0.16
CA LEU A 92 -15.26 2.08 1.14
C LEU A 92 -15.22 3.58 1.44
N LEU A 93 -14.80 4.41 0.48
CA LEU A 93 -14.74 5.86 0.68
C LEU A 93 -16.13 6.44 0.95
N ASP A 94 -17.14 6.04 0.19
CA ASP A 94 -18.54 6.48 0.44
C ASP A 94 -19.00 6.07 1.85
N THR A 95 -18.69 4.83 2.25
CA THR A 95 -19.02 4.32 3.59
C THR A 95 -18.32 5.10 4.70
N PHE A 96 -17.05 5.46 4.51
CA PHE A 96 -16.31 6.27 5.49
C PHE A 96 -16.78 7.71 5.54
N ASP A 97 -17.20 8.30 4.41
CA ASP A 97 -17.85 9.62 4.38
C ASP A 97 -19.14 9.61 5.20
N ASP A 98 -19.99 8.56 5.06
CA ASP A 98 -21.23 8.39 5.83
C ASP A 98 -20.96 8.26 7.35
N LEU A 99 -19.81 7.69 7.72
CA LEU A 99 -19.34 7.60 9.09
C LEU A 99 -18.67 8.89 9.62
N GLY A 100 -18.54 9.93 8.77
CA GLY A 100 -17.93 11.21 9.14
C GLY A 100 -16.39 11.25 9.00
N TYR A 101 -15.77 10.23 8.38
CA TYR A 101 -14.34 10.20 8.11
C TYR A 101 -14.03 10.77 6.72
N LEU A 102 -13.39 11.91 6.66
CA LEU A 102 -13.10 12.62 5.41
C LEU A 102 -12.30 11.79 4.42
N ARG A 103 -12.58 11.99 3.13
CA ARG A 103 -11.79 11.42 2.03
C ARG A 103 -10.36 11.94 2.04
N ASP A 104 -9.44 11.08 1.61
CA ASP A 104 -8.09 11.52 1.33
C ASP A 104 -8.11 12.56 0.19
N ARG A 105 -7.32 13.63 0.34
CA ARG A 105 -7.24 14.71 -0.67
C ARG A 105 -6.48 14.30 -1.94
N GLN A 106 -5.75 13.18 -1.89
CA GLN A 106 -4.93 12.70 -2.99
C GLN A 106 -5.67 11.63 -3.79
N ASN A 107 -5.39 11.59 -5.10
CA ASN A 107 -5.90 10.51 -5.94
C ASN A 107 -5.38 9.16 -5.45
N PHE A 108 -6.24 8.15 -5.48
CA PHE A 108 -5.86 6.78 -5.17
C PHE A 108 -4.87 6.24 -6.21
N VAL A 109 -3.67 5.90 -5.75
CA VAL A 109 -2.63 5.24 -6.55
C VAL A 109 -2.35 3.89 -5.91
N PRO A 110 -2.92 2.79 -6.42
CA PRO A 110 -2.71 1.46 -5.86
C PRO A 110 -1.24 1.05 -5.90
N HIS A 111 -0.63 0.85 -4.73
CA HIS A 111 0.79 0.53 -4.64
C HIS A 111 1.15 -0.29 -3.40
N LEU A 112 2.24 -1.05 -3.51
CA LEU A 112 2.92 -1.68 -2.39
C LEU A 112 4.21 -0.92 -2.10
N THR A 113 4.34 -0.30 -0.94
CA THR A 113 5.57 0.37 -0.54
C THR A 113 6.69 -0.64 -0.34
N VAL A 114 7.78 -0.51 -1.10
CA VAL A 114 8.98 -1.36 -1.01
C VAL A 114 9.99 -0.79 -0.03
N CYS A 115 10.27 0.51 -0.16
CA CYS A 115 11.20 1.19 0.74
C CYS A 115 10.93 2.69 0.83
N ARG A 116 11.42 3.28 1.91
CA ARG A 116 11.42 4.72 2.15
C ARG A 116 12.84 5.24 2.04
N ILE A 117 13.03 6.31 1.29
CA ILE A 117 14.33 6.88 0.94
C ILE A 117 14.51 8.19 1.72
N LYS A 118 15.50 8.21 2.62
CA LYS A 118 15.88 9.46 3.31
C LYS A 118 16.82 10.29 2.44
N GLN A 119 17.80 9.61 1.83
CA GLN A 119 18.82 10.21 0.96
C GLN A 119 19.33 9.15 0.00
N LEU A 120 19.76 9.53 -1.21
CA LEU A 120 20.47 8.69 -2.16
C LEU A 120 21.93 9.14 -2.26
N VAL A 121 22.84 8.19 -2.30
CA VAL A 121 24.27 8.40 -2.56
C VAL A 121 24.49 8.51 -4.07
N ASP A 122 23.95 7.57 -4.83
CA ASP A 122 23.98 7.57 -6.31
C ASP A 122 22.56 7.46 -6.89
N LYS A 123 21.97 8.62 -7.14
CA LYS A 123 20.63 8.72 -7.70
C LYS A 123 20.52 8.13 -9.10
N GLN A 124 21.54 8.30 -9.94
CA GLN A 124 21.47 7.81 -11.33
C GLN A 124 21.46 6.29 -11.34
N PHE A 125 22.35 5.68 -10.55
CA PHE A 125 22.38 4.24 -10.40
C PHE A 125 21.06 3.70 -9.80
N PHE A 126 20.51 4.36 -8.76
CA PHE A 126 19.21 3.99 -8.21
C PHE A 126 18.11 3.99 -9.27
N LEU A 127 18.01 5.03 -10.11
CA LEU A 127 17.02 5.11 -11.17
C LEU A 127 17.23 4.05 -12.27
N GLN A 128 18.49 3.72 -12.61
CA GLN A 128 18.81 2.63 -13.54
C GLN A 128 18.35 1.28 -13.00
N ILE A 129 18.60 1.00 -11.71
CA ILE A 129 18.13 -0.22 -11.06
C ILE A 129 16.60 -0.28 -11.08
N CYS A 130 15.90 0.81 -10.75
CA CYS A 130 14.43 0.86 -10.82
C CYS A 130 13.92 0.55 -12.23
N LYS A 131 14.49 1.17 -13.27
CA LYS A 131 14.14 0.89 -14.67
C LYS A 131 14.43 -0.56 -15.10
N SER A 132 15.51 -1.16 -14.62
CA SER A 132 15.84 -2.56 -14.92
C SER A 132 14.86 -3.58 -14.34
N ILE A 133 14.01 -3.12 -13.41
CA ILE A 133 12.99 -3.93 -12.76
C ILE A 133 11.67 -3.89 -13.55
N GLU A 134 11.49 -2.90 -14.42
CA GLU A 134 10.30 -2.79 -15.26
C GLU A 134 10.32 -3.88 -16.34
N GLN A 135 9.39 -4.81 -16.32
CA GLN A 135 9.00 -5.75 -17.42
C GLN A 135 8.67 -7.18 -16.97
N LYS A 136 8.53 -7.47 -15.67
CA LYS A 136 8.13 -8.81 -15.20
C LYS A 136 7.04 -8.67 -14.14
N THR A 137 6.07 -9.57 -14.15
CA THR A 137 5.17 -9.75 -12.99
C THR A 137 6.02 -10.20 -11.79
N TYR A 138 6.11 -9.34 -10.79
CA TYR A 138 6.90 -9.59 -9.57
C TYR A 138 6.10 -10.28 -8.50
N LEU A 139 4.79 -10.03 -8.48
CA LEU A 139 3.88 -10.56 -7.50
C LEU A 139 2.50 -10.72 -8.14
N HIS A 140 1.99 -11.93 -8.07
CA HIS A 140 0.58 -12.23 -8.28
C HIS A 140 -0.08 -12.35 -6.91
N ALA A 141 -1.16 -11.65 -6.69
CA ALA A 141 -1.84 -11.61 -5.41
C ALA A 141 -3.34 -11.89 -5.59
N ASP A 142 -3.84 -12.89 -4.88
CA ASP A 142 -5.27 -13.12 -4.70
C ASP A 142 -5.78 -12.22 -3.58
N VAL A 143 -6.72 -11.36 -3.87
CA VAL A 143 -7.41 -10.51 -2.91
C VAL A 143 -8.68 -11.21 -2.47
N LYS A 144 -8.71 -11.68 -1.23
CA LYS A 144 -9.82 -12.44 -0.64
C LYS A 144 -10.39 -11.79 0.61
N GLU A 145 -9.68 -10.81 1.16
CA GLU A 145 -10.08 -10.17 2.42
C GLU A 145 -9.63 -8.71 2.47
N LEU A 146 -10.38 -7.90 3.20
CA LEU A 146 -9.95 -6.61 3.72
C LEU A 146 -9.33 -6.82 5.09
N ILE A 147 -8.35 -6.01 5.43
CA ILE A 147 -7.74 -6.05 6.76
C ILE A 147 -7.81 -4.65 7.38
N TYR A 148 -8.46 -4.56 8.53
CA TYR A 148 -8.44 -3.35 9.33
C TYR A 148 -7.26 -3.39 10.29
N PHE A 149 -6.34 -2.41 10.12
CA PHE A 149 -5.13 -2.30 10.91
C PHE A 149 -5.18 -1.11 11.87
N GLN A 150 -4.62 -1.30 13.05
CA GLN A 150 -4.14 -0.22 13.90
C GLN A 150 -2.65 0.01 13.62
N SER A 151 -2.26 1.26 13.37
CA SER A 151 -0.88 1.65 13.12
C SER A 151 -0.26 2.32 14.35
N PHE A 152 0.91 1.84 14.76
CA PHE A 152 1.71 2.45 15.81
C PHE A 152 2.96 3.05 15.17
N LEU A 153 3.09 4.37 15.22
CA LEU A 153 4.26 5.07 14.68
C LEU A 153 5.47 4.86 15.58
N GLN A 154 6.58 4.43 15.00
CA GLN A 154 7.87 4.28 15.68
C GLN A 154 8.99 4.93 14.86
N PRO A 155 10.14 5.29 15.50
CA PRO A 155 11.28 5.88 14.78
C PRO A 155 11.82 5.01 13.64
N THR A 156 11.65 3.68 13.73
CA THR A 156 12.08 2.69 12.74
C THR A 156 11.04 2.44 11.64
N GLY A 157 9.86 3.04 11.74
CA GLY A 157 8.71 2.86 10.84
C GLY A 157 7.47 2.36 11.58
N PRO A 158 6.31 2.37 10.94
CA PRO A 158 5.06 1.94 11.57
C PRO A 158 5.05 0.44 11.86
N ILE A 159 4.43 0.07 12.99
CA ILE A 159 4.06 -1.31 13.29
C ILE A 159 2.54 -1.42 13.15
N TYR A 160 2.08 -2.47 12.44
CA TYR A 160 0.67 -2.70 12.20
C TYR A 160 0.16 -3.86 13.04
N LYS A 161 -0.93 -3.63 13.77
CA LYS A 161 -1.67 -4.65 14.49
C LYS A 161 -2.99 -4.91 13.75
N VAL A 162 -3.26 -6.16 13.41
CA VAL A 162 -4.54 -6.55 12.81
C VAL A 162 -5.64 -6.41 13.86
N LEU A 163 -6.64 -5.59 13.59
CA LEU A 163 -7.86 -5.48 14.39
C LEU A 163 -8.91 -6.44 13.87
N LYS A 164 -9.08 -6.54 12.55
CA LYS A 164 -10.06 -7.43 11.93
C LYS A 164 -9.61 -7.84 10.53
N LYS A 165 -9.85 -9.11 10.19
CA LYS A 165 -9.85 -9.67 8.83
C LYS A 165 -11.29 -9.83 8.38
N ILE A 166 -11.61 -9.34 7.20
CA ILE A 166 -12.97 -9.25 6.66
C ILE A 166 -12.96 -9.90 5.29
N PRO A 167 -13.49 -11.12 5.12
CA PRO A 167 -13.52 -11.79 3.82
C PRO A 167 -14.42 -11.03 2.84
N LEU A 168 -14.04 -11.05 1.57
CA LEU A 168 -14.90 -10.64 0.46
C LEU A 168 -15.99 -11.69 0.23
N GLY A 169 -17.13 -11.26 -0.40
CA GLY A 169 -18.29 -12.10 -0.66
C GLY A 169 -18.15 -13.09 -1.81
#